data_11a87796543e5bda3d89a34bbe9fe17d
#
_entry.id   11a87796543e5bda3d89a34bbe9fe17d
#
_cell.length_a   1.000
_cell.length_b   1.000
_cell.length_c   1.000
_cell.angle_alpha   90.00
_cell.angle_beta   90.00
_cell.angle_gamma   90.00
#
_symmetry.space_group_name_H-M   'P 1'
#
loop_
_entity.id
_entity.type
_entity.pdbx_description
1 polymer ?
#
loop_
_entity_poly.entity_id
_entity_poly.type
_entity_poly.pdbx_seq_one_letter_code
_entity_poly.pdbx_strand_id
1 'polypeptide(L)'
;MKSLFSTVALAFVAVAAFAQQTAEYNIKGTCAADVKKVYIVNPMARGNKALCDSAVVEAGKFALKGTAQKDALLRIYAKNTPYAMPFFNDGTPITADMVKQTVSASEQNNKLVAYDKELDAMNAELRPFFDEYNKARQSGATNEQLGALGKQLEAKMAPVQERIKNRTLEIVNANKDNLIPAAFLGNLVYELEYPQLKDLFDAKYAYVNHPALARANQTVKMLAKKAAFIGQKFTDLEENDVNGQIGRASCRERV
;
A
#
# COMPACT_ATOMS: atom_id res chain seq x y z
N MET A 1 -4.71 67.65 19.05
CA MET A 1 -4.00 66.37 19.34
C MET A 1 -5.00 65.26 19.20
N LYS A 2 -4.96 64.56 18.09
CA LYS A 2 -5.82 63.37 17.84
C LYS A 2 -4.94 62.12 17.95
N SER A 3 -5.15 61.30 18.97
CA SER A 3 -4.44 60.07 19.16
C SER A 3 -5.10 58.97 18.27
N LEU A 4 -4.32 58.43 17.33
CA LEU A 4 -4.67 57.23 16.58
C LEU A 4 -4.36 56.00 17.48
N PHE A 5 -5.40 55.32 17.90
CA PHE A 5 -5.26 53.95 18.42
C PHE A 5 -5.20 52.97 17.26
N SER A 6 -4.01 52.42 17.02
CA SER A 6 -3.81 51.33 16.06
C SER A 6 -4.11 50.01 16.74
N THR A 7 -5.26 49.43 16.39
CA THR A 7 -5.66 48.11 16.89
C THR A 7 -4.97 47.07 16.02
N VAL A 8 -3.91 46.41 16.55
CA VAL A 8 -3.26 45.28 15.93
C VAL A 8 -4.13 44.05 16.24
N ALA A 9 -4.88 43.59 15.25
CA ALA A 9 -5.58 42.32 15.32
C ALA A 9 -4.56 41.15 15.19
N LEU A 10 -4.22 40.51 16.29
CA LEU A 10 -3.48 39.23 16.25
C LEU A 10 -4.42 38.15 15.74
N ALA A 11 -4.24 37.75 14.51
CA ALA A 11 -4.86 36.53 13.96
C ALA A 11 -4.16 35.31 14.59
N PHE A 12 -4.79 34.72 15.59
CA PHE A 12 -4.40 33.37 16.06
C PHE A 12 -4.75 32.35 14.94
N VAL A 13 -3.75 31.93 14.18
CA VAL A 13 -3.86 30.73 13.36
C VAL A 13 -3.81 29.56 14.33
N ALA A 14 -4.98 29.03 14.69
CA ALA A 14 -5.11 27.77 15.36
C ALA A 14 -4.62 26.67 14.39
N VAL A 15 -3.35 26.27 14.52
CA VAL A 15 -2.86 25.02 13.96
C VAL A 15 -3.58 23.92 14.74
N ALA A 16 -4.69 23.42 14.20
CA ALA A 16 -5.31 22.20 14.67
C ALA A 16 -4.29 21.07 14.44
N ALA A 17 -3.49 20.77 15.45
CA ALA A 17 -2.77 19.52 15.53
C ALA A 17 -3.88 18.44 15.55
N PHE A 18 -4.11 17.77 14.43
CA PHE A 18 -4.88 16.55 14.40
C PHE A 18 -4.12 15.55 15.27
N ALA A 19 -4.47 15.49 16.54
CA ALA A 19 -4.04 14.41 17.41
C ALA A 19 -4.49 13.13 16.70
N GLN A 20 -3.55 12.33 16.23
CA GLN A 20 -3.86 11.05 15.59
C GLN A 20 -4.63 10.24 16.63
N GLN A 21 -5.92 9.99 16.36
CA GLN A 21 -6.74 9.18 17.23
C GLN A 21 -6.11 7.81 17.38
N THR A 22 -5.96 7.34 18.61
CA THR A 22 -5.51 5.97 18.90
C THR A 22 -6.70 5.11 19.28
N ALA A 23 -6.60 3.82 19.00
CA ALA A 23 -7.53 2.79 19.45
C ALA A 23 -6.76 1.67 20.14
N GLU A 24 -7.39 1.04 21.13
CA GLU A 24 -6.85 -0.18 21.71
C GLU A 24 -7.03 -1.36 20.76
N TYR A 25 -6.04 -2.24 20.70
CA TYR A 25 -6.20 -3.57 20.13
C TYR A 25 -6.19 -4.62 21.25
N ASN A 26 -7.04 -5.61 21.11
CA ASN A 26 -7.10 -6.79 21.97
C ASN A 26 -7.20 -8.01 21.08
N ILE A 27 -6.08 -8.69 20.90
CA ILE A 27 -5.93 -9.81 19.97
C ILE A 27 -5.60 -11.07 20.75
N LYS A 28 -6.40 -12.12 20.57
CA LYS A 28 -6.11 -13.47 21.04
C LYS A 28 -6.00 -14.38 19.84
N GLY A 29 -5.17 -15.42 19.94
CA GLY A 29 -5.08 -16.33 18.81
C GLY A 29 -4.33 -17.61 19.09
N THR A 30 -4.35 -18.44 18.04
CA THR A 30 -3.64 -19.71 17.97
C THR A 30 -2.66 -19.71 16.82
N CYS A 31 -1.54 -20.41 16.96
CA CYS A 31 -0.55 -20.63 15.93
C CYS A 31 0.04 -22.01 16.02
N ALA A 32 0.92 -22.39 15.09
CA ALA A 32 1.60 -23.69 15.12
C ALA A 32 2.44 -23.85 16.40
N ALA A 33 2.58 -25.07 16.87
CA ALA A 33 3.20 -25.39 18.18
C ALA A 33 4.70 -25.02 18.25
N ASP A 34 5.37 -24.92 17.11
CA ASP A 34 6.79 -24.54 16.99
C ASP A 34 7.02 -23.03 17.02
N VAL A 35 5.97 -22.22 16.85
CA VAL A 35 6.03 -20.77 16.95
C VAL A 35 6.26 -20.34 18.39
N LYS A 36 7.31 -19.58 18.62
CA LYS A 36 7.69 -19.09 19.97
C LYS A 36 7.21 -17.67 20.25
N LYS A 37 7.00 -16.88 19.21
CA LYS A 37 6.67 -15.45 19.34
C LYS A 37 5.85 -14.96 18.16
N VAL A 38 4.87 -14.13 18.46
CA VAL A 38 4.03 -13.44 17.48
C VAL A 38 4.28 -11.93 17.61
N TYR A 39 4.21 -11.22 16.50
CA TYR A 39 4.50 -9.81 16.40
C TYR A 39 3.34 -9.07 15.74
N ILE A 40 3.12 -7.82 16.14
CA ILE A 40 2.36 -6.85 15.36
C ILE A 40 3.34 -5.96 14.61
N VAL A 41 3.20 -5.86 13.31
CA VAL A 41 4.04 -5.03 12.46
C VAL A 41 3.20 -4.03 11.68
N ASN A 42 3.77 -2.84 11.49
CA ASN A 42 3.24 -1.83 10.59
C ASN A 42 4.00 -1.94 9.25
N PRO A 43 3.37 -2.44 8.17
CA PRO A 43 4.06 -2.63 6.88
C PRO A 43 4.44 -1.30 6.20
N MET A 44 3.89 -0.17 6.66
CA MET A 44 4.21 1.17 6.12
C MET A 44 5.40 1.82 6.82
N ALA A 45 5.78 1.35 8.00
CA ALA A 45 6.93 1.85 8.74
C ALA A 45 8.22 1.12 8.33
N ARG A 46 9.37 1.76 8.59
CA ARG A 46 10.69 1.20 8.29
C ARG A 46 11.53 1.06 9.55
N GLY A 47 12.46 0.09 9.52
CA GLY A 47 13.38 -0.15 10.62
C GLY A 47 12.64 -0.53 11.90
N ASN A 48 13.13 -0.08 13.04
CA ASN A 48 12.57 -0.41 14.36
C ASN A 48 11.12 0.08 14.57
N LYS A 49 10.65 1.04 13.78
CA LYS A 49 9.25 1.53 13.83
C LYS A 49 8.26 0.57 13.18
N ALA A 50 8.73 -0.39 12.39
CA ALA A 50 7.87 -1.40 11.80
C ALA A 50 7.31 -2.37 12.85
N LEU A 51 8.07 -2.67 13.90
CA LEU A 51 7.62 -3.50 15.02
C LEU A 51 6.80 -2.65 16.00
N CYS A 52 5.52 -2.98 16.12
CA CYS A 52 4.61 -2.29 17.06
C CYS A 52 4.54 -2.99 18.41
N ASP A 53 4.44 -4.34 18.41
CA ASP A 53 4.25 -5.13 19.61
C ASP A 53 4.66 -6.60 19.39
N SER A 54 4.77 -7.38 20.48
CA SER A 54 5.04 -8.81 20.40
C SER A 54 4.58 -9.56 21.64
N ALA A 55 4.17 -10.83 21.47
CA ALA A 55 3.81 -11.73 22.55
C ALA A 55 4.53 -13.07 22.45
N VAL A 56 4.85 -13.65 23.58
CA VAL A 56 5.30 -15.06 23.68
C VAL A 56 4.11 -15.98 23.42
N VAL A 57 4.38 -17.09 22.77
CA VAL A 57 3.38 -18.14 22.51
C VAL A 57 3.54 -19.24 23.55
N GLU A 58 2.44 -19.55 24.22
CA GLU A 58 2.38 -20.61 25.23
C GLU A 58 1.36 -21.66 24.79
N ALA A 59 1.79 -22.90 24.66
CA ALA A 59 0.95 -24.02 24.20
C ALA A 59 0.16 -23.70 22.90
N GLY A 60 0.82 -23.01 21.93
CA GLY A 60 0.20 -22.63 20.66
C GLY A 60 -0.79 -21.47 20.75
N LYS A 61 -0.88 -20.77 21.88
CA LYS A 61 -1.78 -19.63 22.10
C LYS A 61 -0.98 -18.34 22.36
N PHE A 62 -1.54 -17.21 21.95
CA PHE A 62 -0.98 -15.89 22.21
C PHE A 62 -2.05 -14.88 22.55
N ALA A 63 -1.65 -13.79 23.23
CA ALA A 63 -2.48 -12.62 23.47
C ALA A 63 -1.63 -11.36 23.34
N LEU A 64 -2.16 -10.34 22.65
CA LEU A 64 -1.58 -9.03 22.44
C LEU A 64 -2.61 -7.98 22.85
N LYS A 65 -2.19 -7.02 23.67
CA LYS A 65 -3.04 -5.91 24.07
C LYS A 65 -2.21 -4.63 24.14
N GLY A 66 -2.64 -3.60 23.46
CA GLY A 66 -1.94 -2.32 23.42
C GLY A 66 -2.75 -1.26 22.69
N THR A 67 -2.07 -0.19 22.30
CA THR A 67 -2.66 0.92 21.55
C THR A 67 -1.88 1.19 20.29
N ALA A 68 -2.57 1.53 19.21
CA ALA A 68 -1.99 2.00 17.96
C ALA A 68 -2.88 3.09 17.36
N GLN A 69 -2.42 3.72 16.29
CA GLN A 69 -3.27 4.65 15.54
C GLN A 69 -4.58 3.96 15.14
N LYS A 70 -5.70 4.65 15.36
CA LYS A 70 -7.01 4.18 14.92
C LYS A 70 -7.02 3.96 13.42
N ASP A 71 -7.64 2.88 13.01
CA ASP A 71 -7.75 2.46 11.61
C ASP A 71 -6.40 2.17 10.90
N ALA A 72 -5.27 2.12 11.63
CA ALA A 72 -4.00 1.73 11.03
C ALA A 72 -4.08 0.31 10.45
N LEU A 73 -3.59 0.13 9.23
CA LEU A 73 -3.41 -1.19 8.62
C LEU A 73 -2.15 -1.84 9.20
N LEU A 74 -2.34 -2.85 10.01
CA LEU A 74 -1.30 -3.61 10.69
C LEU A 74 -1.34 -5.07 10.27
N ARG A 75 -0.28 -5.84 10.60
CA ARG A 75 -0.25 -7.28 10.34
C ARG A 75 0.19 -8.04 11.59
N ILE A 76 -0.47 -9.18 11.86
CA ILE A 76 -0.03 -10.18 12.83
C ILE A 76 0.93 -11.11 12.09
N TYR A 77 2.15 -11.22 12.59
CA TYR A 77 3.23 -11.99 11.97
C TYR A 77 3.84 -12.97 12.97
N ALA A 78 4.09 -14.18 12.55
CA ALA A 78 4.86 -15.17 13.30
C ALA A 78 6.13 -15.54 12.51
N LYS A 79 7.29 -15.56 13.17
CA LYS A 79 8.56 -15.93 12.52
C LYS A 79 8.45 -17.35 11.96
N ASN A 80 9.01 -17.57 10.78
CA ASN A 80 8.99 -18.84 10.03
C ASN A 80 7.61 -19.26 9.51
N THR A 81 6.61 -18.38 9.53
CA THR A 81 5.35 -18.60 8.82
C THR A 81 5.32 -17.76 7.54
N PRO A 82 4.81 -18.30 6.43
CA PRO A 82 4.76 -17.56 5.16
C PRO A 82 3.68 -16.47 5.15
N TYR A 83 2.76 -16.50 6.12
CA TYR A 83 1.58 -15.65 6.15
C TYR A 83 1.65 -14.59 7.27
N ALA A 84 1.30 -13.37 6.94
CA ALA A 84 1.13 -12.27 7.88
C ALA A 84 -0.29 -11.72 7.76
N MET A 85 -1.15 -11.98 8.75
CA MET A 85 -2.57 -11.65 8.76
C MET A 85 -2.79 -10.14 8.88
N PRO A 86 -3.44 -9.48 7.92
CA PRO A 86 -3.73 -8.05 8.00
C PRO A 86 -4.93 -7.77 8.91
N PHE A 87 -4.94 -6.58 9.53
CA PHE A 87 -6.11 -6.03 10.22
C PHE A 87 -6.05 -4.51 10.27
N PHE A 88 -7.21 -3.87 10.29
CA PHE A 88 -7.35 -2.47 10.68
C PHE A 88 -7.56 -2.37 12.20
N ASN A 89 -6.85 -1.47 12.87
CA ASN A 89 -7.01 -1.21 14.29
C ASN A 89 -8.27 -0.37 14.56
N ASP A 90 -9.43 -0.95 14.39
CA ASP A 90 -10.74 -0.31 14.57
C ASP A 90 -11.26 -0.36 16.02
N GLY A 91 -10.47 -0.90 16.96
CA GLY A 91 -10.82 -1.06 18.35
C GLY A 91 -11.65 -2.31 18.68
N THR A 92 -12.05 -3.09 17.67
CA THR A 92 -12.79 -4.33 17.88
C THR A 92 -11.85 -5.47 18.33
N PRO A 93 -12.21 -6.26 19.35
CA PRO A 93 -11.44 -7.44 19.73
C PRO A 93 -11.30 -8.43 18.57
N ILE A 94 -10.09 -9.04 18.44
CA ILE A 94 -9.76 -9.98 17.38
C ILE A 94 -9.45 -11.34 17.98
N THR A 95 -10.08 -12.38 17.44
CA THR A 95 -9.67 -13.78 17.67
C THR A 95 -9.10 -14.34 16.36
N ALA A 96 -7.81 -14.69 16.36
CA ALA A 96 -7.07 -15.11 15.16
C ALA A 96 -6.67 -16.58 15.23
N ASP A 97 -6.84 -17.31 14.12
CA ASP A 97 -6.23 -18.63 13.90
C ASP A 97 -5.20 -18.49 12.78
N MET A 98 -3.92 -18.42 13.18
CA MET A 98 -2.81 -18.23 12.23
C MET A 98 -2.55 -19.45 11.35
N VAL A 99 -2.98 -20.66 11.79
CA VAL A 99 -2.83 -21.89 11.03
C VAL A 99 -3.88 -21.96 9.92
N LYS A 100 -5.15 -21.71 10.27
CA LYS A 100 -6.25 -21.71 9.32
C LYS A 100 -6.35 -20.42 8.52
N GLN A 101 -5.60 -19.38 8.92
CA GLN A 101 -5.67 -18.04 8.33
C GLN A 101 -7.11 -17.51 8.36
N THR A 102 -7.72 -17.52 9.54
CA THR A 102 -9.07 -17.03 9.78
C THR A 102 -9.10 -16.10 10.98
N VAL A 103 -10.08 -15.21 11.00
CA VAL A 103 -10.28 -14.24 12.07
C VAL A 103 -11.75 -14.14 12.43
N SER A 104 -12.03 -13.85 13.71
CA SER A 104 -13.32 -13.37 14.18
C SER A 104 -13.09 -11.98 14.78
N ALA A 105 -13.61 -10.96 14.11
CA ALA A 105 -13.39 -9.55 14.40
C ALA A 105 -14.57 -8.71 13.87
N SER A 106 -14.37 -7.43 13.61
CA SER A 106 -15.33 -6.60 12.87
C SER A 106 -15.61 -7.17 11.47
N GLU A 107 -16.76 -6.80 10.90
CA GLU A 107 -17.12 -7.21 9.54
C GLU A 107 -16.03 -6.82 8.52
N GLN A 108 -15.49 -5.58 8.65
CA GLN A 108 -14.42 -5.09 7.80
C GLN A 108 -13.16 -5.96 7.91
N ASN A 109 -12.72 -6.31 9.12
CA ASN A 109 -11.53 -7.15 9.32
C ASN A 109 -11.76 -8.60 8.89
N ASN A 110 -12.96 -9.16 9.08
CA ASN A 110 -13.31 -10.48 8.57
C ASN A 110 -13.22 -10.53 7.04
N LYS A 111 -13.77 -9.53 6.34
CA LYS A 111 -13.67 -9.39 4.87
C LYS A 111 -12.23 -9.19 4.42
N LEU A 112 -11.47 -8.32 5.09
CA LEU A 112 -10.06 -8.06 4.77
C LEU A 112 -9.23 -9.35 4.78
N VAL A 113 -9.32 -10.16 5.84
CA VAL A 113 -8.58 -11.42 5.97
C VAL A 113 -9.03 -12.44 4.92
N ALA A 114 -10.32 -12.52 4.62
CA ALA A 114 -10.85 -13.41 3.58
C ALA A 114 -10.29 -13.04 2.20
N TYR A 115 -10.27 -11.78 1.83
CA TYR A 115 -9.72 -11.28 0.56
C TYR A 115 -8.20 -11.44 0.48
N ASP A 116 -7.48 -11.13 1.57
CA ASP A 116 -6.01 -11.29 1.63
C ASP A 116 -5.63 -12.77 1.42
N LYS A 117 -6.34 -13.69 2.07
CA LYS A 117 -6.16 -15.14 1.90
C LYS A 117 -6.47 -15.62 0.48
N GLU A 118 -7.55 -15.13 -0.12
CA GLU A 118 -7.92 -15.45 -1.50
C GLU A 118 -6.84 -14.99 -2.48
N LEU A 119 -6.39 -13.73 -2.36
CA LEU A 119 -5.34 -13.19 -3.23
C LEU A 119 -3.98 -13.86 -2.99
N ASP A 120 -3.65 -14.24 -1.73
CA ASP A 120 -2.43 -15.01 -1.43
C ASP A 120 -2.45 -16.39 -2.09
N ALA A 121 -3.60 -17.06 -2.11
CA ALA A 121 -3.76 -18.33 -2.81
C ALA A 121 -3.56 -18.18 -4.33
N MET A 122 -4.10 -17.12 -4.94
CA MET A 122 -3.89 -16.82 -6.36
C MET A 122 -2.41 -16.47 -6.65
N ASN A 123 -1.76 -15.69 -5.78
CA ASN A 123 -0.34 -15.38 -5.90
C ASN A 123 0.56 -16.61 -5.73
N ALA A 124 0.11 -17.63 -4.96
CA ALA A 124 0.85 -18.87 -4.82
C ALA A 124 1.01 -19.63 -6.16
N GLU A 125 0.10 -19.43 -7.12
CA GLU A 125 0.20 -20.00 -8.47
C GLU A 125 1.42 -19.46 -9.26
N LEU A 126 1.92 -18.29 -8.87
CA LEU A 126 3.11 -17.67 -9.50
C LEU A 126 4.43 -18.22 -8.95
N ARG A 127 4.45 -18.82 -7.75
CA ARG A 127 5.67 -19.29 -7.09
C ARG A 127 6.51 -20.27 -7.94
N PRO A 128 5.92 -21.27 -8.60
CA PRO A 128 6.69 -22.22 -9.43
C PRO A 128 7.51 -21.50 -10.53
N PHE A 129 7.00 -20.42 -11.10
CA PHE A 129 7.70 -19.67 -12.14
C PHE A 129 8.91 -18.91 -11.57
N PHE A 130 8.77 -18.32 -10.38
CA PHE A 130 9.89 -17.69 -9.69
C PHE A 130 10.95 -18.71 -9.26
N ASP A 131 10.52 -19.88 -8.80
CA ASP A 131 11.42 -20.97 -8.40
C ASP A 131 12.20 -21.51 -9.61
N GLU A 132 11.55 -21.67 -10.77
CA GLU A 132 12.19 -22.05 -12.02
C GLU A 132 13.29 -21.05 -12.44
N TYR A 133 12.99 -19.75 -12.40
CA TYR A 133 13.95 -18.69 -12.70
C TYR A 133 15.12 -18.68 -11.71
N ASN A 134 14.83 -18.78 -10.42
CA ASN A 134 15.86 -18.79 -9.38
C ASN A 134 16.78 -20.04 -9.49
N LYS A 135 16.20 -21.18 -9.80
CA LYS A 135 16.95 -22.43 -10.03
C LYS A 135 17.91 -22.30 -11.23
N ALA A 136 17.43 -21.76 -12.35
CA ALA A 136 18.29 -21.50 -13.52
C ALA A 136 19.45 -20.55 -13.18
N ARG A 137 19.16 -19.46 -12.44
CA ARG A 137 20.17 -18.51 -11.99
C ARG A 137 21.22 -19.17 -11.07
N GLN A 138 20.79 -20.01 -10.13
CA GLN A 138 21.69 -20.72 -9.21
C GLN A 138 22.53 -21.79 -9.92
N SER A 139 22.03 -22.35 -11.03
CA SER A 139 22.73 -23.33 -11.85
C SER A 139 23.75 -22.71 -12.82
N GLY A 140 23.97 -21.39 -12.76
CA GLY A 140 24.98 -20.70 -13.58
C GLY A 140 24.53 -20.38 -15.00
N ALA A 141 23.22 -20.26 -15.27
CA ALA A 141 22.70 -19.83 -16.57
C ALA A 141 23.25 -18.44 -16.94
N THR A 142 23.58 -18.23 -18.21
CA THR A 142 24.08 -16.96 -18.72
C THR A 142 23.00 -15.87 -18.71
N ASN A 143 23.39 -14.60 -18.79
CA ASN A 143 22.42 -13.49 -18.85
C ASN A 143 21.46 -13.60 -20.05
N GLU A 144 21.93 -14.12 -21.17
CA GLU A 144 21.14 -14.37 -22.38
C GLU A 144 20.07 -15.46 -22.10
N GLN A 145 20.49 -16.57 -21.51
CA GLN A 145 19.58 -17.67 -21.12
C GLN A 145 18.53 -17.22 -20.10
N LEU A 146 18.95 -16.44 -19.08
CA LEU A 146 18.03 -15.88 -18.09
C LEU A 146 17.06 -14.88 -18.72
N GLY A 147 17.51 -14.08 -19.69
CA GLY A 147 16.66 -13.15 -20.44
C GLY A 147 15.60 -13.88 -21.28
N ALA A 148 16.00 -14.96 -21.98
CA ALA A 148 15.06 -15.78 -22.74
C ALA A 148 14.04 -16.50 -21.84
N LEU A 149 14.50 -17.10 -20.75
CA LEU A 149 13.66 -17.75 -19.75
C LEU A 149 12.68 -16.74 -19.11
N GLY A 150 13.17 -15.54 -18.74
CA GLY A 150 12.34 -14.49 -18.16
C GLY A 150 11.15 -14.12 -19.07
N LYS A 151 11.39 -13.91 -20.37
CA LYS A 151 10.31 -13.63 -21.33
C LYS A 151 9.30 -14.79 -21.46
N GLN A 152 9.79 -16.03 -21.44
CA GLN A 152 8.93 -17.22 -21.50
C GLN A 152 8.06 -17.34 -20.24
N LEU A 153 8.63 -17.11 -19.07
CA LEU A 153 7.92 -17.17 -17.79
C LEU A 153 6.93 -16.02 -17.66
N GLU A 154 7.28 -14.81 -18.09
CA GLU A 154 6.39 -13.65 -18.14
C GLU A 154 5.11 -13.95 -18.93
N ALA A 155 5.24 -14.55 -20.12
CA ALA A 155 4.10 -14.95 -20.92
C ALA A 155 3.21 -16.00 -20.22
N LYS A 156 3.81 -16.93 -19.44
CA LYS A 156 3.06 -17.93 -18.65
C LYS A 156 2.38 -17.30 -17.42
N MET A 157 3.01 -16.31 -16.80
CA MET A 157 2.47 -15.61 -15.61
C MET A 157 1.36 -14.63 -15.96
N ALA A 158 1.38 -14.02 -17.13
CA ALA A 158 0.45 -12.97 -17.52
C ALA A 158 -1.05 -13.31 -17.30
N PRO A 159 -1.55 -14.51 -17.64
CA PRO A 159 -2.97 -14.84 -17.37
C PRO A 159 -3.31 -14.89 -15.88
N VAL A 160 -2.37 -15.33 -15.04
CA VAL A 160 -2.56 -15.38 -13.58
C VAL A 160 -2.54 -13.96 -13.01
N GLN A 161 -1.58 -13.14 -13.43
CA GLN A 161 -1.49 -11.74 -13.02
C GLN A 161 -2.74 -10.95 -13.40
N GLU A 162 -3.25 -11.15 -14.62
CA GLU A 162 -4.49 -10.51 -15.07
C GLU A 162 -5.71 -10.91 -14.21
N ARG A 163 -5.82 -12.19 -13.83
CA ARG A 163 -6.88 -12.65 -12.91
C ARG A 163 -6.74 -11.99 -11.54
N ILE A 164 -5.52 -11.91 -11.00
CA ILE A 164 -5.26 -11.27 -9.70
C ILE A 164 -5.64 -9.79 -9.77
N LYS A 165 -5.22 -9.07 -10.82
CA LYS A 165 -5.57 -7.67 -11.05
C LYS A 165 -7.08 -7.47 -11.10
N ASN A 166 -7.78 -8.25 -11.92
CA ASN A 166 -9.24 -8.15 -12.07
C ASN A 166 -9.95 -8.45 -10.74
N ARG A 167 -9.52 -9.50 -10.02
CA ARG A 167 -10.10 -9.82 -8.72
C ARG A 167 -9.86 -8.71 -7.70
N THR A 168 -8.67 -8.14 -7.68
CA THR A 168 -8.35 -6.99 -6.82
C THR A 168 -9.24 -5.78 -7.13
N LEU A 169 -9.48 -5.49 -8.41
CA LEU A 169 -10.41 -4.44 -8.82
C LEU A 169 -11.85 -4.70 -8.38
N GLU A 170 -12.33 -5.94 -8.47
CA GLU A 170 -13.64 -6.33 -7.94
C GLU A 170 -13.75 -6.06 -6.45
N ILE A 171 -12.75 -6.49 -5.66
CA ILE A 171 -12.67 -6.26 -4.21
C ILE A 171 -12.71 -4.76 -3.91
N VAL A 172 -11.89 -3.96 -4.59
CA VAL A 172 -11.86 -2.50 -4.41
C VAL A 172 -13.21 -1.88 -4.73
N ASN A 173 -13.82 -2.24 -5.86
CA ASN A 173 -15.11 -1.68 -6.29
C ASN A 173 -16.27 -2.06 -5.36
N ALA A 174 -16.24 -3.27 -4.80
CA ALA A 174 -17.26 -3.75 -3.85
C ALA A 174 -17.12 -3.14 -2.43
N ASN A 175 -16.03 -2.42 -2.15
CA ASN A 175 -15.72 -1.91 -0.82
C ASN A 175 -15.38 -0.41 -0.80
N LYS A 176 -15.91 0.37 -1.75
CA LYS A 176 -15.62 1.82 -1.84
C LYS A 176 -16.12 2.64 -0.65
N ASP A 177 -17.01 2.09 0.15
CA ASP A 177 -17.64 2.69 1.33
C ASP A 177 -16.87 2.46 2.64
N ASN A 178 -15.79 1.66 2.61
CA ASN A 178 -15.00 1.30 3.78
C ASN A 178 -13.48 1.40 3.52
N LEU A 179 -12.64 0.91 4.46
CA LEU A 179 -11.17 1.04 4.35
C LEU A 179 -10.48 -0.11 3.61
N ILE A 180 -11.17 -1.17 3.24
CA ILE A 180 -10.58 -2.35 2.58
C ILE A 180 -9.74 -1.98 1.35
N PRO A 181 -10.15 -1.03 0.47
CA PRO A 181 -9.33 -0.62 -0.67
C PRO A 181 -7.93 -0.13 -0.29
N ALA A 182 -7.74 0.42 0.92
CA ALA A 182 -6.43 0.88 1.36
C ALA A 182 -5.39 -0.26 1.48
N ALA A 183 -5.84 -1.50 1.69
CA ALA A 183 -4.96 -2.66 1.77
C ALA A 183 -4.49 -3.16 0.39
N PHE A 184 -5.27 -2.94 -0.67
CA PHE A 184 -5.06 -3.60 -1.96
C PHE A 184 -4.72 -2.63 -3.10
N LEU A 185 -5.19 -1.38 -3.04
CA LEU A 185 -5.10 -0.44 -4.14
C LEU A 185 -3.66 0.08 -4.40
N GLY A 186 -2.78 -0.03 -3.39
CA GLY A 186 -1.43 0.53 -3.46
C GLY A 186 -0.58 0.02 -4.63
N ASN A 187 -0.73 -1.23 -5.03
CA ASN A 187 0.03 -1.83 -6.14
C ASN A 187 -0.65 -1.58 -7.49
N LEU A 188 -1.97 -1.46 -7.53
CA LEU A 188 -2.72 -1.25 -8.77
C LEU A 188 -2.38 0.06 -9.49
N VAL A 189 -1.79 1.05 -8.81
CA VAL A 189 -1.37 2.31 -9.44
C VAL A 189 -0.29 2.15 -10.51
N TYR A 190 0.40 1.01 -10.54
CA TYR A 190 1.42 0.69 -11.54
C TYR A 190 0.89 -0.17 -12.70
N GLU A 191 -0.35 -0.66 -12.57
CA GLU A 191 -0.99 -1.59 -13.51
C GLU A 191 -2.17 -0.98 -14.25
N LEU A 192 -2.66 0.17 -13.78
CA LEU A 192 -3.84 0.84 -14.29
C LEU A 192 -3.51 2.16 -14.98
N GLU A 193 -4.29 2.48 -16.00
CA GLU A 193 -4.23 3.77 -16.68
C GLU A 193 -4.86 4.88 -15.83
N TYR A 194 -4.40 6.12 -16.03
CA TYR A 194 -4.84 7.27 -15.24
C TYR A 194 -6.38 7.46 -15.19
N PRO A 195 -7.17 7.27 -16.28
CA PRO A 195 -8.63 7.38 -16.19
C PRO A 195 -9.27 6.43 -15.17
N GLN A 196 -8.78 5.18 -15.08
CA GLN A 196 -9.24 4.20 -14.10
C GLN A 196 -8.83 4.59 -12.67
N LEU A 197 -7.58 5.05 -12.52
CA LEU A 197 -7.06 5.51 -11.22
C LEU A 197 -7.81 6.73 -10.71
N LYS A 198 -8.20 7.67 -11.57
CA LYS A 198 -8.97 8.86 -11.20
C LYS A 198 -10.26 8.50 -10.46
N ASP A 199 -10.99 7.49 -10.94
CA ASP A 199 -12.23 7.04 -10.30
C ASP A 199 -11.99 6.36 -8.94
N LEU A 200 -10.91 5.57 -8.84
CA LEU A 200 -10.58 4.84 -7.62
C LEU A 200 -9.95 5.74 -6.55
N PHE A 201 -9.33 6.84 -6.93
CA PHE A 201 -8.72 7.82 -6.03
C PHE A 201 -9.56 9.11 -5.90
N ASP A 202 -10.86 9.04 -6.14
CA ASP A 202 -11.76 10.16 -5.89
C ASP A 202 -11.79 10.48 -4.39
N ALA A 203 -11.58 11.77 -4.06
CA ALA A 203 -11.50 12.26 -2.68
C ALA A 203 -12.77 12.02 -1.84
N LYS A 204 -13.89 11.67 -2.47
CA LYS A 204 -15.12 11.29 -1.77
C LYS A 204 -14.98 9.98 -0.98
N TYR A 205 -14.04 9.10 -1.32
CA TYR A 205 -13.84 7.84 -0.64
C TYR A 205 -12.91 7.99 0.57
N ALA A 206 -13.35 7.52 1.75
CA ALA A 206 -12.59 7.65 2.99
C ALA A 206 -11.21 6.98 2.94
N TYR A 207 -11.09 5.84 2.27
CA TYR A 207 -9.83 5.10 2.15
C TYR A 207 -8.73 5.85 1.39
N VAL A 208 -9.07 6.81 0.53
CA VAL A 208 -8.09 7.55 -0.28
C VAL A 208 -7.10 8.30 0.61
N ASN A 209 -7.55 8.81 1.76
CA ASN A 209 -6.70 9.53 2.71
C ASN A 209 -5.96 8.60 3.69
N HIS A 210 -6.16 7.28 3.58
CA HIS A 210 -5.50 6.33 4.47
C HIS A 210 -3.97 6.33 4.26
N PRO A 211 -3.14 6.32 5.34
CA PRO A 211 -1.67 6.37 5.24
C PRO A 211 -1.05 5.29 4.36
N ALA A 212 -1.66 4.11 4.27
CA ALA A 212 -1.22 3.03 3.39
C ALA A 212 -1.19 3.42 1.91
N LEU A 213 -2.02 4.38 1.48
CA LEU A 213 -2.08 4.87 0.11
C LEU A 213 -1.25 6.15 -0.15
N ALA A 214 -0.44 6.62 0.81
CA ALA A 214 0.30 7.87 0.66
C ALA A 214 1.18 7.91 -0.61
N ARG A 215 1.89 6.82 -0.92
CA ARG A 215 2.70 6.69 -2.15
C ARG A 215 1.84 6.62 -3.41
N ALA A 216 0.78 5.80 -3.37
CA ALA A 216 -0.16 5.68 -4.47
C ALA A 216 -0.79 7.03 -4.82
N ASN A 217 -1.21 7.79 -3.81
CA ASN A 217 -1.72 9.15 -3.98
C ASN A 217 -0.71 10.09 -4.66
N GLN A 218 0.57 10.00 -4.32
CA GLN A 218 1.61 10.79 -4.99
C GLN A 218 1.74 10.41 -6.46
N THR A 219 1.74 9.11 -6.76
CA THR A 219 1.79 8.60 -8.14
C THR A 219 0.58 9.08 -8.95
N VAL A 220 -0.63 8.96 -8.41
CA VAL A 220 -1.85 9.44 -9.09
C VAL A 220 -1.81 10.94 -9.33
N LYS A 221 -1.33 11.74 -8.36
CA LYS A 221 -1.13 13.19 -8.55
C LYS A 221 -0.14 13.52 -9.66
N MET A 222 0.95 12.76 -9.78
CA MET A 222 1.91 12.93 -10.89
C MET A 222 1.28 12.57 -12.24
N LEU A 223 0.54 11.47 -12.30
CA LEU A 223 -0.18 11.06 -13.52
C LEU A 223 -1.25 12.07 -13.92
N ALA A 224 -1.96 12.65 -12.95
CA ALA A 224 -2.92 13.73 -13.18
C ALA A 224 -2.27 14.96 -13.82
N LYS A 225 -1.11 15.39 -13.29
CA LYS A 225 -0.33 16.48 -13.88
C LYS A 225 0.11 16.15 -15.30
N LYS A 226 0.67 14.95 -15.53
CA LYS A 226 1.07 14.49 -16.86
C LYS A 226 -0.11 14.52 -17.84
N ALA A 227 -1.27 13.99 -17.44
CA ALA A 227 -2.47 13.99 -18.27
C ALA A 227 -2.97 15.41 -18.59
N ALA A 228 -2.81 16.36 -17.67
CA ALA A 228 -3.18 17.76 -17.88
C ALA A 228 -2.28 18.50 -18.90
N PHE A 229 -1.04 18.03 -19.13
CA PHE A 229 -0.14 18.59 -20.14
C PHE A 229 -0.39 18.03 -21.55
N ILE A 230 -1.07 16.90 -21.68
CA ILE A 230 -1.38 16.30 -22.98
C ILE A 230 -2.39 17.21 -23.68
N GLY A 231 -2.02 17.71 -24.87
CA GLY A 231 -2.84 18.63 -25.67
C GLY A 231 -2.70 20.11 -25.33
N GLN A 232 -1.86 20.48 -24.35
CA GLN A 232 -1.52 21.89 -24.11
C GLN A 232 -0.46 22.37 -25.12
N LYS A 233 -0.59 23.65 -25.52
CA LYS A 233 0.42 24.30 -26.36
C LYS A 233 1.74 24.38 -25.58
N PHE A 234 2.82 23.88 -26.16
CA PHE A 234 4.15 23.97 -25.56
C PHE A 234 4.51 25.45 -25.30
N THR A 235 4.92 25.74 -24.06
CA THR A 235 5.53 27.05 -23.77
C THR A 235 6.99 26.97 -24.19
N ASP A 236 7.43 27.83 -25.09
CA ASP A 236 8.84 27.90 -25.47
C ASP A 236 9.67 28.20 -24.22
N LEU A 237 10.65 27.34 -23.94
CA LEU A 237 11.65 27.61 -22.91
C LEU A 237 12.66 28.60 -23.47
N GLU A 238 12.69 29.79 -22.92
CA GLU A 238 13.73 30.78 -23.18
C GLU A 238 14.81 30.60 -22.12
N GLU A 239 15.93 29.96 -22.46
CA GLU A 239 17.11 29.90 -21.61
C GLU A 239 18.26 30.65 -22.26
N ASN A 240 19.03 31.38 -21.44
CA ASN A 240 20.27 32.01 -21.88
C ASN A 240 21.33 30.94 -22.13
N ASP A 241 22.00 31.01 -23.28
CA ASP A 241 23.20 30.22 -23.54
C ASP A 241 24.38 30.66 -22.64
N VAL A 242 25.49 29.97 -22.70
CA VAL A 242 26.71 30.26 -21.91
C VAL A 242 27.29 31.67 -22.21
N ASN A 243 26.83 32.37 -23.27
CA ASN A 243 27.22 33.68 -23.65
C ASN A 243 26.14 34.75 -23.32
N GLY A 244 25.07 34.35 -22.63
CA GLY A 244 23.96 35.25 -22.27
C GLY A 244 22.99 35.56 -23.41
N GLN A 245 23.05 34.86 -24.54
CA GLN A 245 22.09 35.01 -25.63
C GLN A 245 20.88 34.10 -25.37
N ILE A 246 19.68 34.66 -25.59
CA ILE A 246 18.43 33.92 -25.46
C ILE A 246 18.34 32.88 -26.57
N GLY A 247 18.66 31.63 -26.23
CA GLY A 247 18.45 30.47 -27.08
C GLY A 247 17.01 30.00 -27.01
N ARG A 248 16.28 30.03 -28.14
CA ARG A 248 14.98 29.36 -28.25
C ARG A 248 15.22 27.87 -28.47
N ALA A 249 15.14 27.07 -27.43
CA ALA A 249 15.07 25.64 -27.59
C ALA A 249 13.67 25.26 -28.11
N SER A 250 13.50 25.28 -29.42
CA SER A 250 12.33 24.68 -30.04
C SER A 250 12.52 23.16 -29.96
N CYS A 251 11.82 22.48 -29.03
CA CYS A 251 11.61 21.05 -29.14
C CYS A 251 10.68 20.78 -30.33
N ARG A 252 11.20 20.91 -31.56
CA ARG A 252 10.56 20.34 -32.74
C ARG A 252 10.86 18.86 -32.74
N GLU A 253 9.80 18.11 -32.52
CA GLU A 253 9.56 16.73 -32.96
C GLU A 253 10.64 15.68 -32.72
N ARG A 254 10.32 14.76 -31.79
CA ARG A 254 10.41 13.34 -32.18
C ARG A 254 9.08 12.67 -31.85
N VAL A 255 8.28 12.52 -32.90
CA VAL A 255 7.20 11.57 -32.94
C VAL A 255 7.77 10.17 -32.94
#